data_cf2f5ebde2bdab32b94f0c61de23d0a0
#
_entry.id   cf2f5ebde2bdab32b94f0c61de23d0a0
#
_cell.length_a   1.000
_cell.length_b   1.000
_cell.length_c   1.000
_cell.angle_alpha   90.00
_cell.angle_beta   90.00
_cell.angle_gamma   90.00
#
_symmetry.space_group_name_H-M   'P 1'
#
loop_
_entity.id
_entity.type
_entity.pdbx_description
1 polymer ?
#
loop_
_entity_poly.entity_id
_entity_poly.type
_entity_poly.pdbx_seq_one_letter_code
_entity_poly.pdbx_strand_id
1 'polypeptide(L)'
;MTNPHSPTPTAASGTPSTKPADSGFAYSRPFFESLVDSALAHAKKLGATDAGAEVSEGCGLSVSVRNGELENVERNRDKSLGVTVYVGQRRGNASTSDFSLDAIQQTVNAAYDIARFTAEDPFASLPDVQDIAPVADRERDLDLFFPWAITSEDAMRLALECEAAALATSKKITNSEGAGVSAQQSHFFSAHTHGFRGGYASSRHSMSVSPI
;
A
#
# COMPACT_ATOMS: atom_id res chain seq x y z
N MET A 1 61.52 16.54 -17.47
CA MET A 1 60.97 15.95 -16.24
C MET A 1 59.50 15.67 -16.54
N THR A 2 59.22 14.43 -16.80
CA THR A 2 57.92 13.91 -17.28
C THR A 2 57.01 13.62 -16.11
N ASN A 3 55.79 14.13 -16.16
CA ASN A 3 54.73 13.87 -15.17
C ASN A 3 53.98 12.57 -15.48
N PRO A 4 53.77 11.64 -14.55
CA PRO A 4 53.10 10.38 -14.83
C PRO A 4 51.58 10.50 -14.79
N HIS A 5 51.00 9.77 -15.72
CA HIS A 5 49.56 9.56 -15.92
C HIS A 5 48.76 9.16 -14.66
N SER A 6 47.65 9.87 -14.45
CA SER A 6 46.55 9.41 -13.58
C SER A 6 45.70 8.38 -14.35
N PRO A 7 45.30 7.26 -13.75
CA PRO A 7 44.38 6.34 -14.40
C PRO A 7 42.93 6.84 -14.34
N THR A 8 42.28 6.82 -15.50
CA THR A 8 40.85 7.05 -15.68
C THR A 8 40.06 5.94 -14.99
N PRO A 9 39.00 6.24 -14.20
CA PRO A 9 38.17 5.20 -13.65
C PRO A 9 37.29 4.59 -14.73
N THR A 10 37.47 3.30 -14.95
CA THR A 10 36.63 2.45 -15.81
C THR A 10 35.25 2.37 -15.19
N ALA A 11 34.22 2.87 -15.86
CA ALA A 11 32.84 2.69 -15.48
C ALA A 11 32.46 1.21 -15.62
N ALA A 12 32.18 0.57 -14.50
CA ALA A 12 31.61 -0.78 -14.48
C ALA A 12 30.14 -0.69 -14.92
N SER A 13 29.87 -1.15 -16.14
CA SER A 13 28.51 -1.38 -16.64
C SER A 13 27.94 -2.65 -15.97
N GLY A 14 27.43 -2.47 -14.76
CA GLY A 14 26.62 -3.48 -14.10
C GLY A 14 25.19 -3.40 -14.61
N THR A 15 24.77 -4.36 -15.44
CA THR A 15 23.38 -4.58 -15.78
C THR A 15 22.61 -4.83 -14.47
N PRO A 16 21.50 -4.08 -14.17
CA PRO A 16 20.75 -4.34 -12.96
C PRO A 16 20.13 -5.74 -13.04
N SER A 17 20.48 -6.57 -12.07
CA SER A 17 19.92 -7.92 -11.89
C SER A 17 18.43 -7.78 -11.59
N THR A 18 17.58 -8.17 -12.54
CA THR A 18 16.11 -8.25 -12.39
C THR A 18 15.69 -9.53 -11.67
N LYS A 19 16.20 -9.80 -10.48
CA LYS A 19 15.49 -10.63 -9.53
C LYS A 19 14.56 -9.71 -8.76
N PRO A 20 13.23 -9.95 -8.74
CA PRO A 20 12.40 -9.27 -7.76
C PRO A 20 12.96 -9.64 -6.39
N ALA A 21 13.37 -8.63 -5.62
CA ALA A 21 13.61 -8.80 -4.21
C ALA A 21 12.37 -9.49 -3.66
N ASP A 22 12.54 -10.48 -2.77
CA ASP A 22 11.42 -11.15 -2.12
C ASP A 22 10.56 -10.05 -1.48
N SER A 23 9.47 -9.71 -2.15
CA SER A 23 8.65 -8.58 -1.77
C SER A 23 7.92 -8.80 -0.43
N GLY A 24 7.96 -10.04 0.06
CA GLY A 24 7.20 -10.45 1.24
C GLY A 24 5.68 -10.47 1.03
N PHE A 25 5.17 -10.13 -0.17
CA PHE A 25 3.75 -10.22 -0.50
C PHE A 25 3.33 -11.67 -0.76
N ALA A 26 2.09 -12.00 -0.38
CA ALA A 26 1.50 -13.32 -0.62
C ALA A 26 0.84 -13.41 -2.01
N TYR A 27 0.44 -12.27 -2.58
CA TYR A 27 -0.30 -12.22 -3.82
C TYR A 27 0.48 -11.47 -4.90
N SER A 28 0.30 -11.92 -6.14
CA SER A 28 0.91 -11.28 -7.30
C SER A 28 -0.04 -10.25 -7.94
N ARG A 29 0.52 -9.29 -8.69
CA ARG A 29 -0.28 -8.33 -9.47
C ARG A 29 -1.25 -9.02 -10.44
N PRO A 30 -0.87 -10.06 -11.24
CA PRO A 30 -1.82 -10.77 -12.10
C PRO A 30 -2.98 -11.41 -11.34
N PHE A 31 -2.74 -11.89 -10.12
CA PHE A 31 -3.80 -12.39 -9.26
C PHE A 31 -4.78 -11.27 -8.88
N PHE A 32 -4.30 -10.10 -8.46
CA PHE A 32 -5.12 -8.94 -8.18
C PHE A 32 -5.93 -8.48 -9.39
N GLU A 33 -5.33 -8.46 -10.57
CA GLU A 33 -6.02 -8.15 -11.83
C GLU A 33 -7.21 -9.11 -12.05
N SER A 34 -7.02 -10.40 -11.81
CA SER A 34 -8.10 -11.38 -11.97
C SER A 34 -9.26 -11.19 -11.00
N LEU A 35 -8.99 -10.78 -9.75
CA LEU A 35 -10.02 -10.50 -8.75
C LEU A 35 -10.84 -9.27 -9.14
N VAL A 36 -10.17 -8.19 -9.53
CA VAL A 36 -10.82 -6.95 -9.99
C VAL A 36 -11.66 -7.20 -11.24
N ASP A 37 -11.13 -7.93 -12.22
CA ASP A 37 -11.88 -8.29 -13.43
C ASP A 37 -13.14 -9.11 -13.10
N SER A 38 -13.05 -10.04 -12.16
CA SER A 38 -14.20 -10.83 -11.69
C SER A 38 -15.26 -9.94 -11.04
N ALA A 39 -14.85 -8.97 -10.21
CA ALA A 39 -15.76 -8.03 -9.55
C ALA A 39 -16.47 -7.13 -10.57
N LEU A 40 -15.73 -6.52 -11.49
CA LEU A 40 -16.29 -5.65 -12.53
C LEU A 40 -17.22 -6.40 -13.48
N ALA A 41 -16.84 -7.62 -13.88
CA ALA A 41 -17.69 -8.47 -14.73
C ALA A 41 -19.00 -8.84 -14.02
N HIS A 42 -18.97 -9.09 -12.71
CA HIS A 42 -20.16 -9.38 -11.93
C HIS A 42 -21.07 -8.16 -11.76
N ALA A 43 -20.50 -6.98 -11.46
CA ALA A 43 -21.25 -5.72 -11.39
C ALA A 43 -21.98 -5.43 -12.70
N LYS A 44 -21.33 -5.63 -13.84
CA LYS A 44 -21.95 -5.50 -15.16
C LYS A 44 -23.11 -6.46 -15.38
N LYS A 45 -22.98 -7.73 -14.92
CA LYS A 45 -24.08 -8.73 -15.01
C LYS A 45 -25.30 -8.32 -14.19
N LEU A 46 -25.11 -7.64 -13.07
CA LEU A 46 -26.19 -7.12 -12.23
C LEU A 46 -26.91 -5.90 -12.84
N GLY A 47 -26.35 -5.31 -13.88
CA GLY A 47 -26.90 -4.11 -14.51
C GLY A 47 -26.39 -2.80 -13.88
N ALA A 48 -25.24 -2.80 -13.24
CA ALA A 48 -24.57 -1.57 -12.82
C ALA A 48 -24.30 -0.67 -14.03
N THR A 49 -24.56 0.63 -13.88
CA THR A 49 -24.21 1.64 -14.88
C THR A 49 -22.70 1.74 -15.00
N ASP A 50 -22.02 1.81 -13.83
CA ASP A 50 -20.59 1.86 -13.69
C ASP A 50 -20.13 1.12 -12.46
N ALA A 51 -18.88 0.72 -12.44
CA ALA A 51 -18.24 0.11 -11.28
C ALA A 51 -16.73 0.35 -11.25
N GLY A 52 -16.19 0.42 -10.04
CA GLY A 52 -14.76 0.39 -9.75
C GLY A 52 -14.46 -0.68 -8.70
N ALA A 53 -13.30 -1.28 -8.79
CA ALA A 53 -12.81 -2.20 -7.78
C ALA A 53 -11.31 -1.96 -7.51
N GLU A 54 -10.93 -2.12 -6.26
CA GLU A 54 -9.55 -2.04 -5.81
C GLU A 54 -9.25 -3.21 -4.89
N VAL A 55 -8.10 -3.82 -5.08
CA VAL A 55 -7.59 -4.89 -4.25
C VAL A 55 -6.21 -4.50 -3.73
N SER A 56 -5.95 -4.79 -2.47
CA SER A 56 -4.68 -4.45 -1.82
C SER A 56 -4.21 -5.52 -0.86
N GLU A 57 -2.91 -5.56 -0.64
CA GLU A 57 -2.24 -6.27 0.43
C GLU A 57 -1.23 -5.35 1.08
N GLY A 58 -1.17 -5.37 2.42
CA GLY A 58 -0.14 -4.71 3.20
C GLY A 58 0.46 -5.66 4.22
N CYS A 59 1.73 -5.49 4.52
CA CYS A 59 2.39 -6.20 5.61
C CYS A 59 3.50 -5.35 6.22
N GLY A 60 3.81 -5.64 7.49
CA GLY A 60 4.85 -4.88 8.14
C GLY A 60 5.19 -5.34 9.55
N LEU A 61 6.11 -4.59 10.13
CA LEU A 61 6.58 -4.70 11.51
C LEU A 61 6.47 -3.33 12.17
N SER A 62 5.95 -3.29 13.38
CA SER A 62 6.02 -2.14 14.27
C SER A 62 6.54 -2.59 15.64
N VAL A 63 7.48 -1.84 16.21
CA VAL A 63 8.01 -2.07 17.54
C VAL A 63 7.93 -0.78 18.33
N SER A 64 7.40 -0.82 19.54
CA SER A 64 7.45 0.29 20.48
C SER A 64 8.18 -0.08 21.75
N VAL A 65 8.89 0.90 22.30
CA VAL A 65 9.58 0.82 23.58
C VAL A 65 9.14 1.99 24.45
N ARG A 66 9.22 1.83 25.77
CA ARG A 66 8.92 2.89 26.73
C ARG A 66 9.77 2.76 27.97
N ASN A 67 10.40 3.86 28.37
CA ASN A 67 11.28 3.92 29.56
C ASN A 67 12.37 2.84 29.56
N GLY A 68 12.95 2.59 28.40
CA GLY A 68 14.04 1.62 28.23
C GLY A 68 13.58 0.16 28.14
N GLU A 69 12.29 -0.12 28.07
CA GLU A 69 11.74 -1.47 27.98
C GLU A 69 10.89 -1.67 26.73
N LEU A 70 10.85 -2.89 26.21
CA LEU A 70 9.97 -3.26 25.11
C LEU A 70 8.51 -3.19 25.58
N GLU A 71 7.68 -2.43 24.84
CA GLU A 71 6.25 -2.29 25.12
C GLU A 71 5.41 -3.17 24.19
N ASN A 72 5.69 -3.12 22.87
CA ASN A 72 4.91 -3.88 21.89
C ASN A 72 5.75 -4.27 20.67
N VAL A 73 5.42 -5.45 20.12
CA VAL A 73 5.90 -5.91 18.80
C VAL A 73 4.68 -6.38 18.02
N GLU A 74 4.41 -5.75 16.89
CA GLU A 74 3.30 -6.10 16.03
C GLU A 74 3.82 -6.47 14.64
N ARG A 75 3.39 -7.63 14.13
CA ARG A 75 3.52 -8.01 12.73
C ARG A 75 2.13 -8.15 12.15
N ASN A 76 1.83 -7.34 11.15
CA ASN A 76 0.55 -7.36 10.49
C ASN A 76 0.67 -7.87 9.05
N ARG A 77 -0.42 -8.44 8.57
CA ARG A 77 -0.67 -8.71 7.16
C ARG A 77 -2.15 -8.56 6.92
N ASP A 78 -2.48 -7.54 6.16
CA ASP A 78 -3.85 -7.17 5.84
C ASP A 78 -4.08 -7.28 4.34
N LYS A 79 -5.29 -7.61 3.95
CA LYS A 79 -5.72 -7.64 2.56
C LYS A 79 -7.17 -7.21 2.45
N SER A 80 -7.52 -6.55 1.37
CA SER A 80 -8.88 -6.07 1.13
C SER A 80 -9.18 -6.02 -0.36
N LEU A 81 -10.44 -6.31 -0.69
CA LEU A 81 -11.05 -5.98 -1.98
C LEU A 81 -12.23 -5.07 -1.71
N GLY A 82 -12.17 -3.84 -2.19
CA GLY A 82 -13.25 -2.86 -2.16
C GLY A 82 -13.92 -2.74 -3.52
N VAL A 83 -15.24 -2.63 -3.53
CA VAL A 83 -16.03 -2.44 -4.76
C VAL A 83 -16.92 -1.22 -4.58
N THR A 84 -16.95 -0.36 -5.59
CA THR A 84 -17.90 0.73 -5.75
C THR A 84 -18.77 0.44 -6.95
N VAL A 85 -20.09 0.48 -6.77
CA VAL A 85 -21.08 0.25 -7.82
C VAL A 85 -21.94 1.50 -7.98
N TYR A 86 -22.24 1.85 -9.23
CA TYR A 86 -23.14 2.94 -9.57
C TYR A 86 -24.37 2.40 -10.29
N VAL A 87 -25.54 2.93 -9.93
CA VAL A 87 -26.82 2.71 -10.60
C VAL A 87 -27.42 4.09 -10.90
N GLY A 88 -27.19 4.58 -12.11
CA GLY A 88 -27.40 6.00 -12.44
C GLY A 88 -26.51 6.89 -11.55
N GLN A 89 -27.13 7.83 -10.85
CA GLN A 89 -26.46 8.76 -9.93
C GLN A 89 -26.46 8.27 -8.47
N ARG A 90 -26.60 6.99 -8.25
CA ARG A 90 -26.59 6.34 -6.92
C ARG A 90 -25.36 5.49 -6.76
N ARG A 91 -24.72 5.58 -5.62
CA ARG A 91 -23.47 4.87 -5.32
C ARG A 91 -23.62 3.95 -4.11
N GLY A 92 -23.11 2.73 -4.23
CA GLY A 92 -22.95 1.78 -3.13
C GLY A 92 -21.53 1.27 -3.05
N ASN A 93 -21.04 1.04 -1.83
CA ASN A 93 -19.71 0.51 -1.58
C ASN A 93 -19.81 -0.69 -0.64
N ALA A 94 -18.98 -1.69 -0.89
CA ALA A 94 -18.77 -2.82 0.01
C ALA A 94 -17.35 -3.33 -0.11
N SER A 95 -16.87 -4.05 0.90
CA SER A 95 -15.52 -4.62 0.90
C SER A 95 -15.49 -5.98 1.57
N THR A 96 -14.46 -6.77 1.24
CA THR A 96 -14.18 -8.07 1.86
C THR A 96 -12.68 -8.30 1.98
N SER A 97 -12.28 -9.07 2.97
CA SER A 97 -10.93 -9.63 3.09
C SER A 97 -10.84 -11.07 2.58
N ASP A 98 -11.94 -11.67 2.18
CA ASP A 98 -11.99 -12.99 1.57
C ASP A 98 -11.92 -12.86 0.03
N PHE A 99 -10.89 -13.45 -0.57
CA PHE A 99 -10.65 -13.41 -2.02
C PHE A 99 -11.26 -14.60 -2.78
N SER A 100 -12.13 -15.38 -2.14
CA SER A 100 -12.90 -16.40 -2.83
C SER A 100 -13.89 -15.77 -3.82
N LEU A 101 -14.17 -16.46 -4.92
CA LEU A 101 -15.10 -15.96 -5.94
C LEU A 101 -16.49 -15.67 -5.36
N ASP A 102 -16.96 -16.54 -4.46
CA ASP A 102 -18.27 -16.39 -3.81
C ASP A 102 -18.32 -15.13 -2.93
N ALA A 103 -17.27 -14.86 -2.13
CA ALA A 103 -17.20 -13.66 -1.30
C ALA A 103 -17.13 -12.39 -2.15
N ILE A 104 -16.40 -12.42 -3.27
CA ILE A 104 -16.34 -11.30 -4.22
C ILE A 104 -17.73 -11.02 -4.81
N GLN A 105 -18.44 -12.06 -5.27
CA GLN A 105 -19.79 -11.91 -5.82
C GLN A 105 -20.77 -11.36 -4.77
N GLN A 106 -20.72 -11.88 -3.54
CA GLN A 106 -21.55 -11.36 -2.43
C GLN A 106 -21.24 -9.89 -2.13
N THR A 107 -19.96 -9.50 -2.14
CA THR A 107 -19.54 -8.11 -1.94
C THR A 107 -20.07 -7.19 -3.04
N VAL A 108 -19.99 -7.62 -4.30
CA VAL A 108 -20.54 -6.84 -5.43
C VAL A 108 -22.07 -6.76 -5.33
N ASN A 109 -22.77 -7.84 -4.96
CA ASN A 109 -24.21 -7.83 -4.75
C ASN A 109 -24.59 -6.82 -3.66
N ALA A 110 -23.89 -6.83 -2.53
CA ALA A 110 -24.12 -5.89 -1.43
C ALA A 110 -23.92 -4.44 -1.88
N ALA A 111 -22.83 -4.13 -2.60
CA ALA A 111 -22.58 -2.80 -3.14
C ALA A 111 -23.68 -2.37 -4.13
N TYR A 112 -24.11 -3.26 -5.00
CA TYR A 112 -25.19 -3.01 -5.95
C TYR A 112 -26.54 -2.75 -5.25
N ASP A 113 -26.89 -3.54 -4.26
CA ASP A 113 -28.12 -3.35 -3.47
C ASP A 113 -28.10 -2.02 -2.71
N ILE A 114 -26.97 -1.67 -2.09
CA ILE A 114 -26.80 -0.35 -1.46
C ILE A 114 -27.01 0.76 -2.48
N ALA A 115 -26.41 0.68 -3.66
CA ALA A 115 -26.58 1.68 -4.71
C ALA A 115 -28.04 1.87 -5.12
N ARG A 116 -28.82 0.80 -5.20
CA ARG A 116 -30.27 0.87 -5.57
C ARG A 116 -31.12 1.66 -4.57
N PHE A 117 -30.75 1.68 -3.31
CA PHE A 117 -31.53 2.28 -2.22
C PHE A 117 -30.93 3.60 -1.70
N THR A 118 -29.70 3.94 -2.12
CA THR A 118 -29.07 5.23 -1.77
C THR A 118 -29.77 6.37 -2.50
N ALA A 119 -29.78 7.57 -1.89
CA ALA A 119 -30.27 8.77 -2.56
C ALA A 119 -29.41 9.12 -3.78
N GLU A 120 -30.02 9.74 -4.76
CA GLU A 120 -29.30 10.26 -5.92
C GLU A 120 -28.37 11.42 -5.54
N ASP A 121 -27.17 11.38 -6.07
CA ASP A 121 -26.17 12.44 -5.96
C ASP A 121 -25.68 12.76 -7.39
N PRO A 122 -25.98 13.95 -7.93
CA PRO A 122 -25.61 14.33 -9.28
C PRO A 122 -24.10 14.34 -9.54
N PHE A 123 -23.29 14.28 -8.49
CA PHE A 123 -21.83 14.20 -8.55
C PHE A 123 -21.28 12.80 -8.34
N ALA A 124 -22.14 11.81 -8.09
CA ALA A 124 -21.72 10.42 -7.92
C ALA A 124 -21.43 9.76 -9.27
N SER A 125 -20.19 9.79 -9.71
CA SER A 125 -19.74 9.17 -10.96
C SER A 125 -18.29 8.70 -10.87
N LEU A 126 -17.87 7.87 -11.82
CA LEU A 126 -16.46 7.68 -12.14
C LEU A 126 -15.90 8.93 -12.84
N PRO A 127 -14.58 9.13 -12.87
CA PRO A 127 -13.95 10.15 -13.70
C PRO A 127 -14.33 10.00 -15.17
N ASP A 128 -14.44 11.11 -15.88
CA ASP A 128 -14.65 11.09 -17.32
C ASP A 128 -13.49 10.38 -18.04
N VAL A 129 -13.79 9.69 -19.13
CA VAL A 129 -12.80 8.91 -19.89
C VAL A 129 -11.61 9.78 -20.34
N GLN A 130 -11.86 11.04 -20.67
CA GLN A 130 -10.83 11.99 -21.08
C GLN A 130 -9.87 12.41 -19.96
N ASP A 131 -10.30 12.27 -18.70
CA ASP A 131 -9.50 12.63 -17.51
C ASP A 131 -8.69 11.46 -16.97
N ILE A 132 -8.82 10.29 -17.58
CA ILE A 132 -8.06 9.10 -17.18
C ILE A 132 -6.62 9.25 -17.67
N ALA A 133 -5.67 9.08 -16.75
CA ALA A 133 -4.25 9.13 -17.07
C ALA A 133 -3.90 8.17 -18.23
N PRO A 134 -3.04 8.56 -19.16
CA PRO A 134 -2.56 7.69 -20.24
C PRO A 134 -1.92 6.41 -19.72
N VAL A 135 -1.96 5.33 -20.50
CA VAL A 135 -1.38 4.03 -20.09
C VAL A 135 0.10 4.17 -19.70
N ALA A 136 0.87 4.93 -20.48
CA ALA A 136 2.30 5.14 -20.19
C ALA A 136 2.57 5.76 -18.81
N ASP A 137 1.67 6.65 -18.33
CA ASP A 137 1.80 7.27 -17.02
C ASP A 137 1.38 6.32 -15.90
N ARG A 138 0.40 5.45 -16.15
CA ARG A 138 -0.09 4.46 -15.18
C ARG A 138 0.85 3.27 -14.99
N GLU A 139 1.65 2.95 -16.00
CA GLU A 139 2.62 1.84 -16.00
C GLU A 139 4.05 2.31 -15.68
N ARG A 140 4.24 3.61 -15.50
CA ARG A 140 5.55 4.15 -15.12
C ARG A 140 5.96 3.63 -13.74
N ASP A 141 7.21 3.20 -13.63
CA ASP A 141 7.82 2.92 -12.34
C ASP A 141 7.91 4.22 -11.53
N LEU A 142 7.27 4.23 -10.36
CA LEU A 142 7.24 5.40 -9.46
C LEU A 142 8.40 5.41 -8.47
N ASP A 143 9.23 4.35 -8.47
CA ASP A 143 10.39 4.20 -7.58
C ASP A 143 10.01 4.41 -6.09
N LEU A 144 8.94 3.75 -5.64
CA LEU A 144 8.38 3.89 -4.28
C LEU A 144 8.56 2.64 -3.42
N PHE A 145 9.14 1.56 -3.96
CA PHE A 145 9.22 0.28 -3.27
C PHE A 145 10.66 -0.06 -2.87
N PHE A 146 10.97 0.19 -1.60
CA PHE A 146 12.25 -0.10 -0.94
C PHE A 146 12.00 -0.90 0.34
N PRO A 147 11.72 -2.20 0.25
CA PRO A 147 11.39 -3.01 1.42
C PRO A 147 12.55 -3.05 2.42
N TRP A 148 12.25 -2.89 3.69
CA TRP A 148 13.23 -2.96 4.78
C TRP A 148 13.05 -4.27 5.54
N ALA A 149 13.96 -5.20 5.33
CA ALA A 149 13.98 -6.51 6.00
C ALA A 149 14.57 -6.40 7.43
N ILE A 150 14.00 -5.49 8.25
CA ILE A 150 14.43 -5.31 9.64
C ILE A 150 13.87 -6.43 10.52
N THR A 151 14.68 -6.94 11.45
CA THR A 151 14.23 -7.86 12.51
C THR A 151 13.54 -7.11 13.64
N SER A 152 12.74 -7.81 14.46
CA SER A 152 12.16 -7.22 15.68
C SER A 152 13.21 -6.78 16.67
N GLU A 153 14.30 -7.52 16.77
CA GLU A 153 15.43 -7.22 17.64
C GLU A 153 16.17 -5.94 17.21
N ASP A 154 16.41 -5.77 15.90
CA ASP A 154 17.03 -4.56 15.37
C ASP A 154 16.10 -3.34 15.48
N ALA A 155 14.81 -3.52 15.24
CA ALA A 155 13.81 -2.45 15.40
C ALA A 155 13.72 -2.00 16.87
N MET A 156 13.72 -2.96 17.82
CA MET A 156 13.75 -2.68 19.24
C MET A 156 15.03 -1.91 19.64
N ARG A 157 16.19 -2.37 19.18
CA ARG A 157 17.47 -1.69 19.46
C ARG A 157 17.45 -0.24 18.97
N LEU A 158 16.98 0.00 17.74
CA LEU A 158 16.87 1.34 17.20
C LEU A 158 15.88 2.22 17.98
N ALA A 159 14.76 1.66 18.40
CA ALA A 159 13.76 2.38 19.20
C ALA A 159 14.34 2.77 20.58
N LEU A 160 15.06 1.85 21.25
CA LEU A 160 15.74 2.13 22.52
C LEU A 160 16.83 3.20 22.38
N GLU A 161 17.63 3.14 21.34
CA GLU A 161 18.64 4.18 21.01
C GLU A 161 17.99 5.55 20.78
N CYS A 162 16.87 5.58 20.07
CA CYS A 162 16.11 6.79 19.80
C CYS A 162 15.55 7.42 21.08
N GLU A 163 14.94 6.60 21.95
CA GLU A 163 14.42 7.05 23.26
C GLU A 163 15.53 7.57 24.16
N ALA A 164 16.61 6.80 24.30
CA ALA A 164 17.75 7.20 25.12
C ALA A 164 18.38 8.53 24.66
N ALA A 165 18.52 8.74 23.34
CA ALA A 165 19.01 9.99 22.79
C ALA A 165 18.08 11.16 23.12
N ALA A 166 16.77 10.98 23.04
CA ALA A 166 15.79 12.02 23.36
C ALA A 166 15.85 12.39 24.86
N LEU A 167 15.87 11.40 25.75
CA LEU A 167 15.98 11.61 27.21
C LEU A 167 17.30 12.31 27.60
N ALA A 168 18.39 12.03 26.89
CA ALA A 168 19.70 12.65 27.15
C ALA A 168 19.80 14.11 26.70
N THR A 169 18.85 14.60 25.89
CA THR A 169 18.91 15.96 25.30
C THR A 169 18.84 17.06 26.36
N SER A 170 18.06 16.86 27.42
CA SER A 170 17.91 17.85 28.49
C SER A 170 17.52 17.19 29.82
N LYS A 171 18.07 17.70 30.94
CA LYS A 171 17.64 17.30 32.30
C LYS A 171 16.19 17.67 32.64
N LYS A 172 15.53 18.48 31.79
CA LYS A 172 14.11 18.82 31.94
C LYS A 172 13.20 17.74 31.40
N ILE A 173 13.71 16.88 30.50
CA ILE A 173 12.99 15.71 30.01
C ILE A 173 13.14 14.63 31.05
N THR A 174 12.05 14.27 31.72
CA THR A 174 12.04 13.34 32.85
C THR A 174 11.27 12.06 32.59
N ASN A 175 10.57 11.98 31.46
CA ASN A 175 9.77 10.84 31.07
C ASN A 175 9.66 10.73 29.55
N SER A 176 9.09 9.61 29.09
CA SER A 176 8.83 9.33 27.68
C SER A 176 7.45 8.68 27.52
N GLU A 177 6.72 9.10 26.50
CA GLU A 177 5.55 8.36 25.99
C GLU A 177 5.96 7.16 25.14
N GLY A 178 7.25 7.01 24.89
CA GLY A 178 7.85 5.93 24.14
C GLY A 178 8.53 6.36 22.84
N ALA A 179 9.24 5.41 22.28
CA ALA A 179 9.77 5.49 20.92
C ALA A 179 9.31 4.29 20.10
N GLY A 180 9.18 4.49 18.79
CA GLY A 180 8.74 3.45 17.90
C GLY A 180 9.52 3.42 16.59
N VAL A 181 9.65 2.22 16.02
CA VAL A 181 10.18 1.96 14.68
C VAL A 181 9.17 1.14 13.92
N SER A 182 8.85 1.54 12.68
CA SER A 182 7.99 0.75 11.82
C SER A 182 8.56 0.62 10.41
N ALA A 183 8.35 -0.55 9.82
CA ALA A 183 8.66 -0.87 8.44
C ALA A 183 7.40 -1.49 7.82
N GLN A 184 6.74 -0.74 6.95
CA GLN A 184 5.49 -1.13 6.30
C GLN A 184 5.67 -1.17 4.79
N GLN A 185 5.00 -2.08 4.13
CA GLN A 185 4.95 -2.16 2.68
C GLN A 185 3.56 -2.61 2.22
N SER A 186 3.16 -2.13 1.06
CA SER A 186 1.88 -2.47 0.47
C SER A 186 1.95 -2.46 -1.04
N HIS A 187 1.05 -3.16 -1.67
CA HIS A 187 0.74 -3.02 -3.08
C HIS A 187 -0.75 -3.11 -3.31
N PHE A 188 -1.21 -2.53 -4.39
CA PHE A 188 -2.60 -2.56 -4.78
C PHE A 188 -2.74 -2.63 -6.30
N PHE A 189 -3.95 -2.96 -6.73
CA PHE A 189 -4.39 -2.83 -8.10
C PHE A 189 -5.84 -2.33 -8.13
N SER A 190 -6.10 -1.31 -8.94
CA SER A 190 -7.41 -0.69 -9.10
C SER A 190 -7.80 -0.65 -10.58
N ALA A 191 -9.07 -0.88 -10.86
CA ALA A 191 -9.64 -0.68 -12.18
C ALA A 191 -11.11 -0.26 -12.11
N HIS A 192 -11.61 0.36 -13.18
CA HIS A 192 -13.02 0.71 -13.29
C HIS A 192 -13.53 0.61 -14.74
N THR A 193 -14.86 0.65 -14.89
CA THR A 193 -15.56 0.43 -16.16
C THR A 193 -15.24 1.45 -17.25
N HIS A 194 -14.78 2.66 -16.91
CA HIS A 194 -14.32 3.67 -17.87
C HIS A 194 -12.89 3.42 -18.41
N GLY A 195 -12.27 2.27 -18.06
CA GLY A 195 -11.00 1.82 -18.65
C GLY A 195 -9.72 2.18 -17.89
N PHE A 196 -9.83 2.79 -16.70
CA PHE A 196 -8.65 2.88 -15.83
C PHE A 196 -8.24 1.48 -15.37
N ARG A 197 -6.94 1.23 -15.37
CA ARG A 197 -6.28 0.05 -14.77
C ARG A 197 -4.91 0.51 -14.31
N GLY A 198 -4.57 0.29 -13.06
CA GLY A 198 -3.27 0.70 -12.53
C GLY A 198 -3.09 0.27 -11.09
N GLY A 199 -1.85 0.29 -10.63
CA GLY A 199 -1.47 -0.02 -9.27
C GLY A 199 0.04 -0.08 -9.14
N TYR A 200 0.54 0.09 -7.93
CA TYR A 200 1.96 0.07 -7.63
C TYR A 200 2.21 -0.52 -6.24
N ALA A 201 3.47 -0.88 -6.00
CA ALA A 201 3.96 -1.21 -4.66
C ALA A 201 4.64 0.00 -4.04
N SER A 202 4.54 0.12 -2.73
CA SER A 202 5.24 1.14 -1.96
C SER A 202 5.71 0.61 -0.62
N SER A 203 6.71 1.26 -0.04
CA SER A 203 7.16 1.01 1.32
C SER A 203 7.24 2.31 2.11
N ARG A 204 7.04 2.20 3.42
CA ARG A 204 7.13 3.33 4.35
C ARG A 204 7.84 2.89 5.62
N HIS A 205 8.88 3.62 5.97
CA HIS A 205 9.63 3.40 7.19
C HIS A 205 9.52 4.64 8.07
N SER A 206 9.38 4.45 9.36
CA SER A 206 9.33 5.56 10.30
C SER A 206 10.03 5.22 11.62
N MET A 207 10.57 6.25 12.24
CA MET A 207 11.07 6.24 13.61
C MET A 207 10.56 7.49 14.30
N SER A 208 10.07 7.35 15.51
CA SER A 208 9.54 8.48 16.30
C SER A 208 9.82 8.29 17.77
N VAL A 209 9.85 9.40 18.53
CA VAL A 209 9.95 9.41 20.00
C VAL A 209 9.15 10.59 20.54
N SER A 210 8.53 10.41 21.68
CA SER A 210 7.73 11.45 22.34
C SER A 210 8.26 11.68 23.78
N PRO A 211 9.27 12.53 23.96
CA PRO A 211 9.80 12.88 25.28
C PRO A 211 8.85 13.83 26.03
N ILE A 212 8.79 13.74 27.37
CA ILE A 212 8.00 14.56 28.27
C ILE A 212 8.94 15.29 29.24
#